data_62dd7606473fa26ac5118acc95ca2c74
#
_entry.id   62dd7606473fa26ac5118acc95ca2c74
#
_cell.length_a   1.000
_cell.length_b   1.000
_cell.length_c   1.000
_cell.angle_alpha   90.00
_cell.angle_beta   90.00
_cell.angle_gamma   90.00
#
_symmetry.space_group_name_H-M   'P 1'
#
loop_
_entity.id
_entity.type
_entity.pdbx_description
1 polymer ?
#
loop_
_entity_poly.entity_id
_entity_poly.type
_entity_poly.pdbx_seq_one_letter_code
_entity_poly.pdbx_strand_id
1 'polypeptide(L)'
;MRSILVILCILAACGCTANQRLGVNLDQPTYWRSPNGERFVARHGRLSDDSLSFVKVTMPDGRQWTLPQAASASGVRYTDEHTLVWWEHQSTVRVDVRRDDGEWEEGRLELRPYPQIH
;
A
#
# COMPACT_ATOMS: atom_id res chain seq x y z
N MET A 1 -19.18 33.10 -60.04
CA MET A 1 -19.47 32.60 -59.64
C MET A 1 -18.90 31.86 -58.89
N ARG A 2 -18.63 31.59 -58.32
CA ARG A 2 -18.26 30.86 -57.71
C ARG A 2 -18.28 30.81 -56.43
N SER A 3 -18.82 30.39 -55.84
CA SER A 3 -18.98 30.20 -54.51
C SER A 3 -17.92 29.48 -53.93
N ILE A 4 -17.32 30.04 -53.17
CA ILE A 4 -16.37 29.40 -52.50
C ILE A 4 -16.85 28.94 -51.25
N LEU A 5 -16.89 27.72 -51.16
CA LEU A 5 -17.28 27.11 -49.95
C LEU A 5 -16.11 27.11 -49.03
N VAL A 6 -16.22 27.88 -48.06
CA VAL A 6 -15.27 27.80 -47.00
C VAL A 6 -15.75 26.71 -46.08
N ILE A 7 -15.14 25.62 -46.23
CA ILE A 7 -15.36 24.57 -45.27
C ILE A 7 -14.58 24.90 -44.04
N LEU A 8 -15.27 25.37 -43.12
CA LEU A 8 -14.72 25.55 -41.82
C LEU A 8 -14.64 24.20 -41.16
N CYS A 9 -13.50 23.61 -41.23
CA CYS A 9 -13.21 22.48 -40.40
C CYS A 9 -13.16 22.94 -38.97
N ILE A 10 -14.22 22.83 -38.30
CA ILE A 10 -14.19 22.98 -36.89
C ILE A 10 -13.55 21.73 -36.36
N LEU A 11 -12.31 21.86 -36.10
CA LEU A 11 -11.70 20.92 -35.23
C LEU A 11 -12.29 21.11 -33.88
N ALA A 12 -13.26 20.32 -33.59
CA ALA A 12 -13.61 20.11 -32.22
C ALA A 12 -12.40 19.46 -31.59
N ALA A 13 -11.59 20.24 -30.97
CA ALA A 13 -10.63 19.71 -30.07
C ALA A 13 -11.41 19.06 -28.96
N CYS A 14 -11.61 17.77 -29.09
CA CYS A 14 -12.03 17.00 -27.95
C CYS A 14 -10.92 17.09 -26.94
N GLY A 15 -11.05 18.05 -26.07
CA GLY A 15 -10.30 17.98 -24.86
C GLY A 15 -10.72 16.73 -24.13
N CYS A 16 -10.04 15.66 -24.38
CA CYS A 16 -10.15 14.53 -23.50
C CYS A 16 -9.55 14.94 -22.18
N THR A 17 -10.35 15.56 -21.37
CA THR A 17 -10.09 15.52 -19.97
C THR A 17 -10.39 14.10 -19.58
N ALA A 18 -9.42 13.25 -19.72
CA ALA A 18 -9.47 11.98 -19.08
C ALA A 18 -9.56 12.26 -17.59
N ASN A 19 -10.74 12.14 -17.05
CA ASN A 19 -10.89 12.04 -15.62
C ASN A 19 -10.19 10.75 -15.23
N GLN A 20 -8.88 10.86 -15.06
CA GLN A 20 -8.14 9.79 -14.45
C GLN A 20 -8.56 9.75 -13.00
N ARG A 21 -9.55 8.95 -12.74
CA ARG A 21 -9.89 8.64 -11.37
C ARG A 21 -8.71 7.96 -10.74
N LEU A 22 -8.31 8.47 -9.59
CA LEU A 22 -7.28 7.86 -8.82
C LEU A 22 -7.75 6.46 -8.42
N GLY A 23 -7.05 5.45 -8.89
CA GLY A 23 -7.33 4.06 -8.57
C GLY A 23 -6.36 3.53 -7.55
N VAL A 24 -6.66 2.33 -7.06
CA VAL A 24 -5.81 1.61 -6.12
C VAL A 24 -5.37 0.32 -6.79
N ASN A 25 -4.07 0.11 -6.84
CA ASN A 25 -3.48 -1.13 -7.33
C ASN A 25 -2.99 -1.94 -6.13
N LEU A 26 -3.48 -3.17 -6.02
CA LEU A 26 -3.08 -4.09 -4.94
C LEU A 26 -2.27 -5.23 -5.52
N ASP A 27 -1.14 -5.53 -4.89
CA ASP A 27 -0.31 -6.68 -5.23
C ASP A 27 -0.91 -7.96 -4.63
N GLN A 28 -0.33 -9.09 -4.96
CA GLN A 28 -0.72 -10.36 -4.35
C GLN A 28 -0.41 -10.33 -2.86
N PRO A 29 -1.24 -10.96 -2.03
CA PRO A 29 -0.96 -11.02 -0.60
C PRO A 29 0.30 -11.83 -0.30
N THR A 30 1.01 -11.41 0.73
CA THR A 30 2.14 -12.15 1.29
C THR A 30 1.79 -12.64 2.68
N TYR A 31 2.31 -13.79 3.04
CA TYR A 31 1.96 -14.47 4.28
C TYR A 31 3.17 -14.55 5.20
N TRP A 32 2.95 -14.24 6.47
CA TRP A 32 3.99 -14.13 7.46
C TRP A 32 3.60 -14.87 8.72
N ARG A 33 4.60 -15.38 9.42
CA ARG A 33 4.39 -16.13 10.66
C ARG A 33 5.33 -15.62 11.74
N SER A 34 4.80 -15.47 12.95
CA SER A 34 5.60 -15.19 14.12
C SER A 34 6.24 -16.45 14.69
N PRO A 35 7.24 -16.33 15.58
CA PRO A 35 7.85 -17.49 16.20
C PRO A 35 6.87 -18.38 16.99
N ASN A 36 5.80 -17.80 17.51
CA ASN A 36 4.77 -18.56 18.24
C ASN A 36 3.64 -19.08 17.35
N GLY A 37 3.80 -18.97 16.00
CA GLY A 37 2.85 -19.51 15.04
C GLY A 37 1.69 -18.60 14.65
N GLU A 38 1.64 -17.38 15.14
CA GLU A 38 0.60 -16.43 14.72
C GLU A 38 0.80 -16.04 13.26
N ARG A 39 -0.31 -15.90 12.54
CA ARG A 39 -0.30 -15.63 11.11
C ARG A 39 -0.72 -14.21 10.83
N PHE A 40 0.03 -13.57 9.94
CA PHE A 40 -0.22 -12.22 9.44
C PHE A 40 -0.30 -12.28 7.93
N VAL A 41 -1.14 -11.44 7.37
CA VAL A 41 -1.23 -11.28 5.92
C VAL A 41 -0.93 -9.82 5.60
N ALA A 42 -0.01 -9.60 4.66
CA ALA A 42 0.30 -8.26 4.18
C ALA A 42 -0.02 -8.18 2.70
N ARG A 43 -0.68 -7.11 2.31
CA ARG A 43 -0.97 -6.84 0.92
C ARG A 43 -0.51 -5.44 0.59
N HIS A 44 0.49 -5.33 -0.26
CA HIS A 44 1.03 -4.06 -0.68
C HIS A 44 0.13 -3.43 -1.72
N GLY A 45 0.05 -2.12 -1.67
CA GLY A 45 -0.71 -1.38 -2.63
C GLY A 45 -0.09 -0.03 -2.92
N ARG A 46 -0.59 0.60 -3.97
CA ARG A 46 -0.21 1.95 -4.34
C ARG A 46 -1.35 2.62 -5.08
N LEU A 47 -1.36 3.93 -5.05
CA LEU A 47 -2.27 4.69 -5.87
C LEU A 47 -1.81 4.65 -7.34
N SER A 48 -2.75 4.76 -8.26
CA SER A 48 -2.47 4.62 -9.70
C SER A 48 -1.52 5.67 -10.25
N ASP A 49 -1.37 6.80 -9.55
CA ASP A 49 -0.43 7.85 -9.91
C ASP A 49 0.91 7.76 -9.18
N ASP A 50 1.13 6.67 -8.44
CA ASP A 50 2.32 6.41 -7.64
C ASP A 50 2.60 7.44 -6.53
N SER A 51 1.62 8.26 -6.18
CA SER A 51 1.79 9.28 -5.14
C SER A 51 1.85 8.71 -3.72
N LEU A 52 1.33 7.52 -3.52
CA LEU A 52 1.31 6.88 -2.21
C LEU A 52 1.44 5.37 -2.34
N SER A 53 2.35 4.81 -1.56
CA SER A 53 2.44 3.37 -1.34
C SER A 53 2.02 3.04 0.08
N PHE A 54 1.42 1.88 0.27
CA PHE A 54 0.91 1.46 1.57
C PHE A 54 0.92 -0.06 1.67
N VAL A 55 0.70 -0.56 2.87
CA VAL A 55 0.48 -1.98 3.11
C VAL A 55 -0.80 -2.16 3.90
N LYS A 56 -1.60 -3.14 3.51
CA LYS A 56 -2.75 -3.59 4.30
C LYS A 56 -2.31 -4.82 5.09
N VAL A 57 -2.35 -4.71 6.39
CA VAL A 57 -1.95 -5.80 7.29
C VAL A 57 -3.19 -6.39 7.92
N THR A 58 -3.33 -7.70 7.80
CA THR A 58 -4.35 -8.46 8.54
C THR A 58 -3.66 -9.13 9.72
N MET A 59 -4.11 -8.80 10.88
CA MET A 59 -3.60 -9.33 12.14
C MET A 59 -4.15 -10.73 12.41
N PRO A 60 -3.54 -11.50 13.32
CA PRO A 60 -4.03 -12.85 13.64
C PRO A 60 -5.48 -12.88 14.12
N ASP A 61 -5.97 -11.81 14.75
CA ASP A 61 -7.35 -11.71 15.21
C ASP A 61 -8.33 -11.26 14.12
N GLY A 62 -7.84 -11.04 12.90
CA GLY A 62 -8.66 -10.62 11.77
C GLY A 62 -8.77 -9.11 11.58
N ARG A 63 -8.29 -8.30 12.53
CA ARG A 63 -8.29 -6.85 12.36
C ARG A 63 -7.35 -6.44 11.24
N GLN A 64 -7.73 -5.41 10.50
CA GLN A 64 -6.96 -4.91 9.38
C GLN A 64 -6.52 -3.47 9.61
N TRP A 65 -5.30 -3.20 9.19
CA TRP A 65 -4.72 -1.85 9.25
C TRP A 65 -4.18 -1.49 7.87
N THR A 66 -4.42 -0.26 7.46
CA THR A 66 -3.79 0.27 6.24
C THR A 66 -2.75 1.29 6.67
N LEU A 67 -1.50 1.01 6.36
CA LEU A 67 -0.36 1.78 6.83
C LEU A 67 0.36 2.40 5.64
N PRO A 68 0.45 3.72 5.57
CA PRO A 68 1.23 4.36 4.51
C PRO A 68 2.73 4.12 4.70
N GLN A 69 3.44 4.13 3.59
CA GLN A 69 4.90 4.05 3.63
C GLN A 69 5.48 5.32 4.26
N ALA A 70 6.45 5.12 5.13
CA ALA A 70 7.15 6.19 5.82
C ALA A 70 8.63 6.17 5.46
N ALA A 71 9.32 7.26 5.74
CA ALA A 71 10.75 7.34 5.52
C ALA A 71 11.49 6.34 6.41
N SER A 72 12.53 5.73 5.85
CA SER A 72 13.35 4.74 6.55
C SER A 72 14.78 4.81 6.05
N ALA A 73 15.74 4.62 6.97
CA ALA A 73 17.15 4.58 6.62
C ALA A 73 17.52 3.26 5.93
N SER A 74 16.79 2.18 6.23
CA SER A 74 16.98 0.88 5.62
C SER A 74 15.67 0.12 5.60
N GLY A 75 15.50 -0.77 4.64
CA GLY A 75 14.26 -1.50 4.48
C GLY A 75 13.09 -0.60 4.07
N VAL A 76 11.88 -1.11 4.16
CA VAL A 76 10.66 -0.38 3.85
C VAL A 76 9.77 -0.36 5.09
N ARG A 77 9.45 0.82 5.53
CA ARG A 77 8.71 1.04 6.77
C ARG A 77 7.33 1.60 6.45
N TYR A 78 6.31 1.00 7.03
CA TYR A 78 4.92 1.43 6.90
C TYR A 78 4.35 1.68 8.30
N THR A 79 3.70 2.81 8.49
CA THR A 79 3.13 3.14 9.80
C THR A 79 2.08 4.22 9.70
N ASP A 80 1.11 4.18 10.61
CA ASP A 80 0.18 5.27 10.86
C ASP A 80 0.68 6.22 11.95
N GLU A 81 1.87 5.96 12.51
CA GLU A 81 2.49 6.69 13.63
C GLU A 81 1.69 6.61 14.95
N HIS A 82 0.62 5.83 14.99
CA HIS A 82 -0.27 5.76 16.15
C HIS A 82 -0.46 4.36 16.70
N THR A 83 -0.53 3.36 15.85
CA THR A 83 -0.97 2.01 16.24
C THR A 83 0.07 0.96 16.00
N LEU A 84 0.65 0.97 14.81
CA LEU A 84 1.44 -0.14 14.30
C LEU A 84 2.57 0.37 13.42
N VAL A 85 3.72 -0.30 13.49
CA VAL A 85 4.80 -0.19 12.52
C VAL A 85 5.01 -1.55 11.90
N TRP A 86 4.98 -1.59 10.58
CA TRP A 86 5.31 -2.75 9.77
C TRP A 86 6.58 -2.42 9.00
N TRP A 87 7.69 -3.02 9.41
CA TRP A 87 9.00 -2.70 8.87
C TRP A 87 9.59 -3.92 8.18
N GLU A 88 9.60 -3.88 6.86
CA GLU A 88 10.19 -4.94 6.06
C GLU A 88 11.69 -4.70 5.90
N HIS A 89 12.47 -5.70 6.25
CA HIS A 89 13.91 -5.61 6.14
C HIS A 89 14.46 -6.96 5.70
N GLN A 90 15.03 -6.99 4.50
CA GLN A 90 15.48 -8.23 3.87
C GLN A 90 14.34 -9.24 3.77
N SER A 91 14.47 -10.41 4.38
CA SER A 91 13.47 -11.47 4.32
C SER A 91 12.63 -11.55 5.60
N THR A 92 12.68 -10.54 6.44
CA THR A 92 11.92 -10.51 7.70
C THR A 92 11.07 -9.26 7.79
N VAL A 93 10.07 -9.31 8.66
CA VAL A 93 9.26 -8.14 9.02
C VAL A 93 9.32 -7.96 10.52
N ARG A 94 9.68 -6.77 10.93
CA ARG A 94 9.62 -6.35 12.32
C ARG A 94 8.30 -5.63 12.56
N VAL A 95 7.61 -6.01 13.60
CA VAL A 95 6.33 -5.39 13.97
C VAL A 95 6.48 -4.70 15.32
N ASP A 96 6.22 -3.41 15.35
CA ASP A 96 6.13 -2.64 16.59
C ASP A 96 4.66 -2.29 16.82
N VAL A 97 4.20 -2.45 18.05
CA VAL A 97 2.81 -2.20 18.41
C VAL A 97 2.77 -1.17 19.54
N ARG A 98 1.85 -0.22 19.41
CA ARG A 98 1.63 0.74 20.47
C ARG A 98 0.67 0.17 21.50
N ARG A 99 1.05 0.26 22.78
CA ARG A 99 0.22 -0.19 23.90
C ARG A 99 -0.82 0.87 24.27
N ASP A 100 -1.78 0.46 25.06
CA ASP A 100 -2.84 1.35 25.54
C ASP A 100 -2.31 2.51 26.37
N ASP A 101 -1.16 2.33 27.04
CA ASP A 101 -0.50 3.39 27.81
C ASP A 101 0.25 4.40 26.94
N GLY A 102 0.26 4.22 25.61
CA GLY A 102 0.94 5.11 24.66
C GLY A 102 2.39 4.75 24.40
N GLU A 103 2.95 3.78 25.09
CA GLU A 103 4.31 3.32 24.87
C GLU A 103 4.37 2.32 23.72
N TRP A 104 5.49 2.36 22.99
CA TRP A 104 5.72 1.42 21.91
C TRP A 104 6.41 0.16 22.41
N GLU A 105 5.88 -0.99 22.04
CA GLU A 105 6.60 -2.26 22.14
C GLU A 105 7.37 -2.48 20.84
N GLU A 106 8.62 -2.08 20.86
CA GLU A 106 9.49 -2.17 19.68
C GLU A 106 10.02 -3.58 19.51
N GLY A 107 10.09 -4.01 18.25
CA GLY A 107 10.61 -5.32 17.87
C GLY A 107 9.85 -6.47 18.50
N ARG A 108 8.58 -6.25 18.81
CA ARG A 108 7.75 -7.24 19.48
C ARG A 108 7.70 -8.56 18.73
N LEU A 109 7.63 -8.46 17.42
CA LEU A 109 7.55 -9.65 16.58
C LEU A 109 8.50 -9.51 15.40
N GLU A 110 9.25 -10.55 15.16
CA GLU A 110 9.99 -10.70 13.94
C GLU A 110 9.33 -11.80 13.12
N LEU A 111 8.73 -11.41 12.02
CA LEU A 111 7.96 -12.31 11.19
C LEU A 111 8.83 -12.88 10.07
N ARG A 112 8.57 -14.13 9.73
CA ARG A 112 9.22 -14.80 8.60
C ARG A 112 8.20 -15.17 7.54
N PRO A 113 8.63 -15.23 6.27
CA PRO A 113 7.72 -15.64 5.22
C PRO A 113 7.12 -16.99 5.48
N TYR A 114 5.86 -17.11 5.14
CA TYR A 114 5.12 -18.36 5.23
C TYR A 114 4.51 -18.65 3.85
N PRO A 115 5.02 -19.63 3.11
CA PRO A 115 4.43 -19.94 1.82
C PRO A 115 3.07 -20.61 2.01
N GLN A 116 2.08 -20.12 1.27
CA GLN A 116 0.84 -20.85 1.14
C GLN A 116 1.07 -22.02 0.21
N ILE A 117 0.81 -23.20 0.74
CA ILE A 117 0.79 -24.40 -0.07
C ILE A 117 -0.63 -24.55 -0.61
N HIS A 118 -0.74 -24.48 -1.90
CA HIS A 118 -2.00 -24.74 -2.59
C HIS A 118 -2.20 -26.24 -2.79
#